data_931c126641d5a6d14a14dfddab35f7aa
#
_entry.id   931c126641d5a6d14a14dfddab35f7aa
#
_cell.length_a   1.000
_cell.length_b   1.000
_cell.length_c   1.000
_cell.angle_alpha   90.00
_cell.angle_beta   90.00
_cell.angle_gamma   90.00
#
_symmetry.space_group_name_H-M   'P 1'
#
loop_
_entity.id
_entity.type
_entity.pdbx_description
1 polymer ?
#
loop_
_entity_poly.entity_id
_entity_poly.type
_entity_poly.pdbx_seq_one_letter_code
_entity_poly.pdbx_strand_id
1 'polypeptide(L)'
;MGYGRSLISFLALVAVLCPLSTTTVAEDGLFIPLFTYRTGPYAPGGSKVANGLTAYFEMITERDGGIEGRELLWEECEFGYKTDRGVECYERLKGKGSLISNPFSTGLTYKLVPKAPVDEIPILSMGYGMSGAADGRWFPWVFNFPTSYWSQASAFIRYVGNEMGGMDNLKGKKIGLIFLESGYGREPIKLFEALAEKFGYEFKHWAIPGKQMADQRSQWRKIVNYDPDYMFMWGWGAMNPTAVSRAAEFGYPLDRFIGVWWSGDELDTKPSGMKAKGYRAGTFHTPGAFAEVHKEILKYAYDGDMAVAKEHNYGDVLWSRGVFNAMLIAEGARNAILEFGGKITGKEMRWGLEHINLTEERLAELGAEGFGRPFTVTCADHEGNGPVLFQEWDGEKWVIVSDWIEPMREIVRPMLEQAAATEAEKWNYTMREDCT
;
A
#
# COMPACT_ATOMS: atom_id res chain seq x y z
N MET A 1 -31.96 21.76 -89.23
CA MET A 1 -32.76 22.37 -88.15
C MET A 1 -32.97 21.28 -87.10
N GLY A 2 -32.39 21.36 -85.95
CA GLY A 2 -32.54 20.38 -84.91
C GLY A 2 -31.68 20.77 -83.70
N TYR A 3 -32.30 21.39 -82.73
CA TYR A 3 -31.68 21.84 -81.48
C TYR A 3 -31.38 20.68 -80.55
N GLY A 4 -30.14 20.47 -80.23
CA GLY A 4 -29.74 19.56 -79.10
C GLY A 4 -29.69 20.31 -77.78
N ARG A 5 -30.46 19.81 -76.79
CA ARG A 5 -30.42 20.24 -75.38
C ARG A 5 -29.43 19.38 -74.60
N SER A 6 -28.34 19.98 -74.15
CA SER A 6 -27.44 19.39 -73.18
C SER A 6 -28.05 19.45 -71.77
N LEU A 7 -28.27 18.30 -71.11
CA LEU A 7 -28.53 18.18 -69.68
C LEU A 7 -27.23 18.16 -68.90
N ILE A 8 -27.01 19.15 -68.10
CA ILE A 8 -25.91 19.19 -67.14
C ILE A 8 -26.46 18.58 -65.81
N SER A 9 -25.95 17.38 -65.49
CA SER A 9 -26.25 16.74 -64.19
C SER A 9 -25.35 17.32 -63.10
N PHE A 10 -25.94 17.99 -62.13
CA PHE A 10 -25.28 18.42 -60.91
C PHE A 10 -25.23 17.21 -59.95
N LEU A 11 -24.06 16.67 -59.71
CA LEU A 11 -23.82 15.76 -58.60
C LEU A 11 -23.65 16.59 -57.32
N ALA A 12 -24.61 16.53 -56.44
CA ALA A 12 -24.53 17.07 -55.08
C ALA A 12 -23.70 16.10 -54.23
N LEU A 13 -22.49 16.49 -53.84
CA LEU A 13 -21.65 15.78 -52.88
C LEU A 13 -22.17 16.08 -51.49
N VAL A 14 -22.92 15.14 -50.86
CA VAL A 14 -23.32 15.20 -49.48
C VAL A 14 -22.11 14.77 -48.62
N ALA A 15 -21.39 15.74 -48.07
CA ALA A 15 -20.38 15.49 -47.06
C ALA A 15 -21.10 15.09 -45.75
N VAL A 16 -21.05 13.80 -45.38
CA VAL A 16 -21.44 13.29 -44.07
C VAL A 16 -20.37 13.72 -43.08
N LEU A 17 -20.62 14.82 -42.39
CA LEU A 17 -19.87 15.18 -41.17
C LEU A 17 -20.23 14.17 -40.07
N CYS A 18 -19.41 13.14 -39.86
CA CYS A 18 -19.40 12.39 -38.65
C CYS A 18 -18.94 13.32 -37.49
N PRO A 19 -19.75 13.55 -36.44
CA PRO A 19 -19.23 14.24 -35.28
C PRO A 19 -18.17 13.33 -34.63
N LEU A 20 -16.93 13.77 -34.63
CA LEU A 20 -15.91 13.26 -33.72
C LEU A 20 -16.43 13.58 -32.31
N SER A 21 -17.00 12.57 -31.67
CA SER A 21 -17.27 12.62 -30.22
C SER A 21 -15.94 12.69 -29.51
N THR A 22 -15.41 13.89 -29.31
CA THR A 22 -14.43 14.12 -28.27
C THR A 22 -15.16 13.84 -26.98
N THR A 23 -14.86 12.72 -26.33
CA THR A 23 -15.19 12.50 -24.92
C THR A 23 -14.50 13.63 -24.15
N THR A 24 -15.20 14.72 -23.93
CA THR A 24 -14.82 15.69 -22.90
C THR A 24 -14.96 14.93 -21.60
N VAL A 25 -13.83 14.68 -20.91
CA VAL A 25 -13.82 14.37 -19.49
C VAL A 25 -14.73 15.40 -18.84
N ALA A 26 -15.73 14.97 -18.09
CA ALA A 26 -16.60 15.90 -17.40
C ALA A 26 -15.69 16.86 -16.62
N GLU A 27 -16.01 18.16 -16.65
CA GLU A 27 -15.15 19.24 -16.12
C GLU A 27 -14.85 19.07 -14.62
N ASP A 28 -15.58 18.15 -13.94
CA ASP A 28 -15.54 17.84 -12.50
C ASP A 28 -15.17 16.37 -12.18
N GLY A 29 -14.68 15.57 -13.13
CA GLY A 29 -14.30 14.17 -12.90
C GLY A 29 -13.06 14.06 -12.00
N LEU A 30 -13.04 13.02 -11.15
CA LEU A 30 -11.97 12.71 -10.21
C LEU A 30 -10.98 11.73 -10.87
N PHE A 31 -9.82 12.18 -11.30
CA PHE A 31 -8.85 11.31 -11.96
C PHE A 31 -7.79 10.79 -10.98
N ILE A 32 -7.71 9.45 -10.87
CA ILE A 32 -6.75 8.72 -10.03
C ILE A 32 -5.88 7.81 -10.90
N PRO A 33 -4.59 8.12 -11.10
CA PRO A 33 -3.68 7.24 -11.83
C PRO A 33 -3.34 6.00 -10.99
N LEU A 34 -3.37 4.82 -11.60
CA LEU A 34 -3.01 3.55 -10.99
C LEU A 34 -1.65 3.09 -11.50
N PHE A 35 -0.66 3.07 -10.60
CA PHE A 35 0.66 2.52 -10.88
C PHE A 35 0.62 1.01 -10.62
N THR A 36 0.67 0.22 -11.69
CA THR A 36 0.52 -1.23 -11.58
C THR A 36 1.76 -1.96 -12.06
N TYR A 37 1.96 -3.18 -11.54
CA TYR A 37 2.97 -4.11 -12.00
C TYR A 37 2.36 -5.51 -12.07
N ARG A 38 1.65 -5.70 -13.19
CA ARG A 38 1.01 -6.99 -13.54
C ARG A 38 1.95 -7.91 -14.30
N THR A 39 3.19 -7.46 -14.56
CA THR A 39 4.25 -8.20 -15.23
C THR A 39 5.54 -8.21 -14.42
N GLY A 40 6.41 -9.21 -14.66
CA GLY A 40 7.70 -9.34 -13.99
C GLY A 40 7.64 -10.09 -12.65
N PRO A 41 8.77 -10.11 -11.89
CA PRO A 41 8.93 -10.99 -10.73
C PRO A 41 8.05 -10.62 -9.52
N TYR A 42 7.45 -9.44 -9.52
CA TYR A 42 6.57 -8.96 -8.45
C TYR A 42 5.09 -8.97 -8.85
N ALA A 43 4.79 -9.35 -10.09
CA ALA A 43 3.44 -9.35 -10.63
C ALA A 43 2.40 -10.13 -9.81
N PRO A 44 2.72 -11.30 -9.24
CA PRO A 44 1.73 -12.05 -8.47
C PRO A 44 1.12 -11.25 -7.33
N GLY A 45 1.93 -10.51 -6.57
CA GLY A 45 1.44 -9.63 -5.51
C GLY A 45 0.84 -8.33 -6.05
N GLY A 46 1.51 -7.71 -7.04
CA GLY A 46 1.05 -6.45 -7.64
C GLY A 46 -0.32 -6.55 -8.30
N SER A 47 -0.58 -7.66 -8.98
CA SER A 47 -1.88 -7.91 -9.60
C SER A 47 -3.01 -8.01 -8.58
N LYS A 48 -2.78 -8.68 -7.44
CA LYS A 48 -3.79 -8.79 -6.37
C LYS A 48 -4.14 -7.43 -5.78
N VAL A 49 -3.14 -6.61 -5.46
CA VAL A 49 -3.37 -5.25 -4.93
C VAL A 49 -4.13 -4.40 -5.96
N ALA A 50 -3.72 -4.43 -7.23
CA ALA A 50 -4.39 -3.70 -8.29
C ALA A 50 -5.85 -4.17 -8.48
N ASN A 51 -6.11 -5.48 -8.43
CA ASN A 51 -7.46 -6.03 -8.55
C ASN A 51 -8.37 -5.58 -7.40
N GLY A 52 -7.88 -5.58 -6.16
CA GLY A 52 -8.66 -5.12 -5.02
C GLY A 52 -8.96 -3.62 -5.09
N LEU A 53 -7.99 -2.83 -5.55
CA LEU A 53 -8.14 -1.39 -5.69
C LEU A 53 -9.16 -1.04 -6.78
N THR A 54 -9.06 -1.65 -7.96
CA THR A 54 -10.02 -1.43 -9.05
C THR A 54 -11.41 -1.93 -8.69
N ALA A 55 -11.52 -3.09 -8.04
CA ALA A 55 -12.82 -3.62 -7.61
C ALA A 55 -13.56 -2.70 -6.63
N TYR A 56 -12.84 -2.02 -5.72
CA TYR A 56 -13.46 -1.01 -4.86
C TYR A 56 -13.92 0.22 -5.66
N PHE A 57 -13.10 0.69 -6.59
CA PHE A 57 -13.48 1.83 -7.45
C PHE A 57 -14.67 1.50 -8.37
N GLU A 58 -14.71 0.30 -8.94
CA GLU A 58 -15.87 -0.20 -9.70
C GLU A 58 -17.12 -0.24 -8.83
N MET A 59 -17.00 -0.79 -7.61
CA MET A 59 -18.13 -0.85 -6.68
C MET A 59 -18.73 0.53 -6.38
N ILE A 60 -17.89 1.52 -5.99
CA ILE A 60 -18.42 2.87 -5.67
C ILE A 60 -18.91 3.62 -6.91
N THR A 61 -18.37 3.33 -8.08
CA THR A 61 -18.85 3.89 -9.35
C THR A 61 -20.23 3.33 -9.70
N GLU A 62 -20.43 2.03 -9.65
CA GLU A 62 -21.69 1.38 -9.98
C GLU A 62 -22.78 1.60 -8.91
N ARG A 63 -22.40 1.59 -7.64
CA ARG A 63 -23.33 1.74 -6.53
C ARG A 63 -23.72 3.19 -6.28
N ASP A 64 -22.72 4.10 -6.26
CA ASP A 64 -22.86 5.47 -5.75
C ASP A 64 -22.74 6.53 -6.86
N GLY A 65 -22.38 6.13 -8.09
CA GLY A 65 -22.07 7.07 -9.18
C GLY A 65 -20.73 7.80 -8.98
N GLY A 66 -19.81 7.23 -8.18
CA GLY A 66 -18.51 7.79 -7.85
C GLY A 66 -18.40 8.27 -6.40
N ILE A 67 -17.67 9.37 -6.15
CA ILE A 67 -17.44 9.91 -4.81
C ILE A 67 -18.22 11.22 -4.66
N GLU A 68 -19.17 11.26 -3.72
CA GLU A 68 -20.07 12.41 -3.49
C GLU A 68 -20.73 12.92 -4.78
N GLY A 69 -21.20 11.98 -5.60
CA GLY A 69 -21.87 12.25 -6.89
C GLY A 69 -20.94 12.70 -8.01
N ARG A 70 -19.63 12.58 -7.86
CA ARG A 70 -18.64 12.89 -8.90
C ARG A 70 -18.10 11.63 -9.51
N GLU A 71 -18.07 11.61 -10.85
CA GLU A 71 -17.53 10.51 -11.62
C GLU A 71 -16.05 10.23 -11.24
N LEU A 72 -15.77 8.97 -10.92
CA LEU A 72 -14.43 8.50 -10.64
C LEU A 72 -13.79 7.90 -11.90
N LEU A 73 -12.67 8.45 -12.30
CA LEU A 73 -11.91 8.03 -13.48
C LEU A 73 -10.54 7.51 -13.05
N TRP A 74 -10.10 6.41 -13.63
CA TRP A 74 -8.75 5.90 -13.42
C TRP A 74 -8.13 5.35 -14.69
N GLU A 75 -6.82 5.32 -14.70
CA GLU A 75 -6.04 4.71 -15.78
C GLU A 75 -4.86 3.96 -15.18
N GLU A 76 -4.75 2.67 -15.52
CA GLU A 76 -3.59 1.87 -15.15
C GLU A 76 -2.37 2.22 -16.02
N CYS A 77 -1.22 2.40 -15.36
CA CYS A 77 0.07 2.47 -16.03
C CYS A 77 0.98 1.36 -15.51
N GLU A 78 1.21 0.38 -16.38
CA GLU A 78 2.03 -0.79 -16.10
C GLU A 78 3.51 -0.45 -16.12
N PHE A 79 4.19 -0.48 -14.96
CA PHE A 79 5.61 -0.15 -14.88
C PHE A 79 6.54 -1.34 -14.55
N GLY A 80 5.99 -2.56 -14.33
CA GLY A 80 6.75 -3.79 -14.12
C GLY A 80 7.66 -3.73 -12.89
N TYR A 81 7.31 -2.90 -11.88
CA TYR A 81 8.12 -2.60 -10.70
C TYR A 81 9.50 -1.99 -11.02
N LYS A 82 9.63 -1.33 -12.19
CA LYS A 82 10.85 -0.63 -12.61
C LYS A 82 10.71 0.86 -12.32
N THR A 83 11.53 1.37 -11.41
CA THR A 83 11.43 2.75 -10.92
C THR A 83 11.41 3.79 -12.05
N ASP A 84 12.28 3.66 -13.07
CA ASP A 84 12.33 4.61 -14.18
C ASP A 84 11.03 4.63 -14.99
N ARG A 85 10.46 3.45 -15.28
CA ARG A 85 9.14 3.36 -15.93
C ARG A 85 8.02 3.92 -15.04
N GLY A 86 8.11 3.75 -13.73
CA GLY A 86 7.17 4.34 -12.80
C GLY A 86 7.20 5.87 -12.84
N VAL A 87 8.40 6.47 -12.97
CA VAL A 87 8.56 7.92 -13.19
C VAL A 87 7.95 8.33 -14.53
N GLU A 88 8.17 7.58 -15.62
CA GLU A 88 7.52 7.83 -16.92
C GLU A 88 5.99 7.77 -16.81
N CYS A 89 5.42 6.79 -16.09
CA CYS A 89 4.00 6.72 -15.80
C CYS A 89 3.50 7.98 -15.08
N TYR A 90 4.22 8.42 -14.04
CA TYR A 90 3.89 9.64 -13.30
C TYR A 90 3.84 10.86 -14.21
N GLU A 91 4.93 11.11 -14.98
CA GLU A 91 5.02 12.27 -15.89
C GLU A 91 3.90 12.26 -16.96
N ARG A 92 3.53 11.07 -17.43
CA ARG A 92 2.46 10.93 -18.43
C ARG A 92 1.08 11.21 -17.85
N LEU A 93 0.82 10.76 -16.60
CA LEU A 93 -0.52 10.79 -16.01
C LEU A 93 -0.79 12.06 -15.20
N LYS A 94 0.22 12.72 -14.62
CA LYS A 94 0.04 13.92 -13.81
C LYS A 94 -0.73 15.03 -14.51
N GLY A 95 -0.49 15.22 -15.83
CA GLY A 95 -1.16 16.25 -16.64
C GLY A 95 -2.64 16.01 -16.93
N LYS A 96 -3.20 14.84 -16.54
CA LYS A 96 -4.61 14.50 -16.70
C LYS A 96 -5.50 14.96 -15.52
N GLY A 97 -4.98 15.79 -14.63
CA GLY A 97 -5.69 16.22 -13.43
C GLY A 97 -5.58 15.22 -12.28
N SER A 98 -4.44 14.58 -12.16
CA SER A 98 -4.14 13.59 -11.11
C SER A 98 -4.34 14.15 -9.71
N LEU A 99 -5.25 13.56 -8.94
CA LEU A 99 -5.52 13.98 -7.56
C LEU A 99 -4.47 13.47 -6.57
N ILE A 100 -3.90 12.30 -6.84
CA ILE A 100 -3.01 11.59 -5.93
C ILE A 100 -2.08 10.66 -6.72
N SER A 101 -0.92 10.34 -6.16
CA SER A 101 -0.04 9.28 -6.64
C SER A 101 0.05 8.18 -5.61
N ASN A 102 -0.19 6.93 -6.03
CA ASN A 102 -0.05 5.76 -5.17
C ASN A 102 0.89 4.75 -5.85
N PRO A 103 2.22 4.86 -5.62
CA PRO A 103 3.21 4.16 -6.42
C PRO A 103 3.39 2.66 -6.09
N PHE A 104 2.90 2.14 -4.98
CA PHE A 104 3.11 0.75 -4.51
C PHE A 104 4.57 0.26 -4.62
N SER A 105 5.53 1.17 -4.49
CA SER A 105 6.96 0.92 -4.58
C SER A 105 7.74 1.96 -3.80
N THR A 106 8.49 1.54 -2.77
CA THR A 106 9.37 2.44 -2.00
C THR A 106 10.39 3.14 -2.89
N GLY A 107 10.97 2.43 -3.86
CA GLY A 107 11.93 3.01 -4.79
C GLY A 107 11.32 4.10 -5.68
N LEU A 108 10.08 3.91 -6.14
CA LEU A 108 9.35 4.91 -6.89
C LEU A 108 8.94 6.08 -5.99
N THR A 109 8.43 5.81 -4.77
CA THR A 109 8.11 6.85 -3.79
C THR A 109 9.27 7.82 -3.60
N TYR A 110 10.48 7.32 -3.37
CA TYR A 110 11.67 8.18 -3.20
C TYR A 110 11.95 9.09 -4.41
N LYS A 111 11.63 8.65 -5.62
CA LYS A 111 11.78 9.48 -6.84
C LYS A 111 10.68 10.52 -6.98
N LEU A 112 9.50 10.26 -6.42
CA LEU A 112 8.36 11.16 -6.50
C LEU A 112 8.34 12.19 -5.36
N VAL A 113 8.95 11.91 -4.19
CA VAL A 113 8.99 12.84 -3.06
C VAL A 113 9.40 14.27 -3.47
N PRO A 114 10.50 14.50 -4.23
CA PRO A 114 10.87 15.86 -4.64
C PRO A 114 9.95 16.46 -5.71
N LYS A 115 9.14 15.67 -6.38
CA LYS A 115 8.19 16.12 -7.41
C LYS A 115 6.84 16.54 -6.83
N ALA A 116 6.41 15.87 -5.77
CA ALA A 116 5.10 16.08 -5.17
C ALA A 116 4.78 17.54 -4.82
N PRO A 117 5.65 18.31 -4.15
CA PRO A 117 5.40 19.73 -3.85
C PRO A 117 5.44 20.63 -5.10
N VAL A 118 6.18 20.24 -6.15
CA VAL A 118 6.28 21.01 -7.41
C VAL A 118 5.03 20.84 -8.25
N ASP A 119 4.56 19.59 -8.33
CA ASP A 119 3.39 19.23 -9.13
C ASP A 119 2.07 19.38 -8.33
N GLU A 120 2.17 19.61 -7.01
CA GLU A 120 1.05 19.72 -6.07
C GLU A 120 0.16 18.47 -6.07
N ILE A 121 0.78 17.29 -6.18
CA ILE A 121 0.11 15.98 -6.16
C ILE A 121 0.60 15.18 -4.96
N PRO A 122 -0.26 14.90 -3.97
CA PRO A 122 0.13 14.11 -2.80
C PRO A 122 0.47 12.66 -3.18
N ILE A 123 1.37 12.07 -2.41
CA ILE A 123 1.77 10.67 -2.54
C ILE A 123 1.19 9.90 -1.37
N LEU A 124 0.41 8.86 -1.65
CA LEU A 124 0.02 7.88 -0.64
C LEU A 124 0.96 6.66 -0.75
N SER A 125 1.78 6.48 0.27
CA SER A 125 2.63 5.30 0.47
C SER A 125 2.06 4.50 1.64
N MET A 126 0.91 3.86 1.45
CA MET A 126 0.14 3.19 2.51
C MET A 126 0.97 2.09 3.21
N GLY A 127 1.47 2.42 4.42
CA GLY A 127 2.28 1.51 5.22
C GLY A 127 3.67 1.20 4.66
N TYR A 128 4.18 2.01 3.72
CA TYR A 128 5.50 1.82 3.12
C TYR A 128 6.17 3.16 2.77
N GLY A 129 7.29 3.10 2.07
CA GLY A 129 8.03 4.28 1.61
C GLY A 129 8.98 4.83 2.67
N MET A 130 9.21 6.12 2.63
CA MET A 130 10.13 6.83 3.51
C MET A 130 9.48 7.08 4.87
N SER A 131 9.94 6.39 5.93
CA SER A 131 9.34 6.54 7.26
C SER A 131 9.42 7.97 7.80
N GLY A 132 10.52 8.69 7.55
CA GLY A 132 10.65 10.09 7.96
C GLY A 132 9.62 11.03 7.31
N ALA A 133 9.06 10.67 6.14
CA ALA A 133 8.01 11.46 5.51
C ALA A 133 6.65 11.41 6.25
N ALA A 134 6.53 10.59 7.30
CA ALA A 134 5.39 10.61 8.20
C ALA A 134 5.26 11.92 9.01
N ASP A 135 6.30 12.75 9.06
CA ASP A 135 6.21 14.10 9.58
C ASP A 135 5.74 15.07 8.50
N GLY A 136 4.45 15.35 8.47
CA GLY A 136 3.82 16.22 7.48
C GLY A 136 4.25 17.67 7.56
N ARG A 137 4.89 18.11 8.66
CA ARG A 137 5.47 19.47 8.79
C ARG A 137 6.63 19.66 7.82
N TRP A 138 7.42 18.61 7.56
CA TRP A 138 8.53 18.61 6.61
C TRP A 138 8.14 18.07 5.23
N PHE A 139 7.24 17.06 5.21
CA PHE A 139 6.81 16.37 3.98
C PHE A 139 5.30 16.47 3.77
N PRO A 140 4.76 17.69 3.54
CA PRO A 140 3.31 17.91 3.48
C PRO A 140 2.61 17.16 2.34
N TRP A 141 3.37 16.62 1.39
CA TRP A 141 2.84 15.94 0.22
C TRP A 141 3.04 14.41 0.25
N VAL A 142 3.48 13.85 1.38
CA VAL A 142 3.74 12.40 1.49
C VAL A 142 3.03 11.82 2.71
N PHE A 143 2.24 10.79 2.49
CA PHE A 143 1.40 10.15 3.50
C PHE A 143 1.76 8.68 3.63
N ASN A 144 1.87 8.17 4.88
CA ASN A 144 2.25 6.79 5.18
C ASN A 144 1.15 6.01 5.91
N PHE A 145 0.00 6.66 6.21
CA PHE A 145 -1.05 5.98 6.97
C PHE A 145 -1.42 4.60 6.38
N PRO A 146 -1.90 3.63 7.18
CA PRO A 146 -2.22 3.77 8.61
C PRO A 146 -0.99 3.72 9.53
N THR A 147 0.24 3.56 9.01
CA THR A 147 1.48 3.46 9.81
C THR A 147 2.74 3.53 8.93
N SER A 148 3.85 4.00 9.48
CA SER A 148 5.18 3.92 8.86
C SER A 148 5.83 2.55 9.06
N TYR A 149 6.90 2.24 8.33
CA TYR A 149 7.71 1.02 8.58
C TYR A 149 8.35 1.02 9.97
N TRP A 150 8.70 2.20 10.50
CA TRP A 150 9.29 2.26 11.84
C TRP A 150 8.26 1.97 12.92
N SER A 151 7.05 2.49 12.79
CA SER A 151 5.96 2.15 13.69
C SER A 151 5.62 0.67 13.64
N GLN A 152 5.55 0.06 12.43
CA GLN A 152 5.38 -1.38 12.28
C GLN A 152 6.49 -2.16 12.98
N ALA A 153 7.76 -1.83 12.72
CA ALA A 153 8.91 -2.53 13.32
C ALA A 153 8.89 -2.45 14.85
N SER A 154 8.48 -1.32 15.42
CA SER A 154 8.33 -1.18 16.86
C SER A 154 7.19 -2.05 17.43
N ALA A 155 6.07 -2.15 16.71
CA ALA A 155 4.96 -3.04 17.08
C ALA A 155 5.39 -4.52 17.02
N PHE A 156 6.24 -4.91 16.06
CA PHE A 156 6.81 -6.26 16.00
C PHE A 156 7.65 -6.60 17.24
N ILE A 157 8.51 -5.68 17.67
CA ILE A 157 9.30 -5.87 18.90
C ILE A 157 8.39 -5.93 20.14
N ARG A 158 7.35 -5.08 20.19
CA ARG A 158 6.37 -5.13 21.28
C ARG A 158 5.60 -6.44 21.31
N TYR A 159 5.16 -6.92 20.14
CA TYR A 159 4.49 -8.22 20.02
C TYR A 159 5.37 -9.36 20.55
N VAL A 160 6.63 -9.43 20.11
CA VAL A 160 7.59 -10.44 20.59
C VAL A 160 7.85 -10.30 22.10
N GLY A 161 7.98 -9.08 22.61
CA GLY A 161 8.09 -8.84 24.04
C GLY A 161 6.89 -9.38 24.83
N ASN A 162 5.67 -9.16 24.32
CA ASN A 162 4.43 -9.69 24.93
C ASN A 162 4.41 -11.22 24.91
N GLU A 163 4.76 -11.85 23.78
CA GLU A 163 4.89 -13.32 23.66
C GLU A 163 5.89 -13.90 24.68
N MET A 164 6.93 -13.15 25.00
CA MET A 164 7.94 -13.53 26.00
C MET A 164 7.55 -13.19 27.45
N GLY A 165 6.36 -12.62 27.67
CA GLY A 165 5.87 -12.25 29.01
C GLY A 165 6.38 -10.89 29.52
N GLY A 166 6.88 -10.02 28.65
CA GLY A 166 7.26 -8.64 28.92
C GLY A 166 8.51 -8.18 28.21
N MET A 167 8.65 -6.87 28.02
CA MET A 167 9.75 -6.24 27.29
C MET A 167 11.13 -6.51 27.91
N ASP A 168 11.20 -6.66 29.24
CA ASP A 168 12.44 -6.96 29.97
C ASP A 168 13.02 -8.33 29.59
N ASN A 169 12.18 -9.25 29.13
CA ASN A 169 12.58 -10.59 28.71
C ASN A 169 13.24 -10.62 27.32
N LEU A 170 13.28 -9.49 26.62
CA LEU A 170 14.06 -9.33 25.37
C LEU A 170 15.56 -9.29 25.63
N LYS A 171 16.00 -8.91 26.84
CA LYS A 171 17.42 -8.80 27.16
C LYS A 171 18.16 -10.11 26.92
N GLY A 172 19.24 -10.03 26.11
CA GLY A 172 20.07 -11.18 25.73
C GLY A 172 19.43 -12.13 24.71
N LYS A 173 18.23 -11.83 24.20
CA LYS A 173 17.61 -12.57 23.10
C LYS A 173 18.24 -12.21 21.76
N LYS A 174 18.16 -13.12 20.80
CA LYS A 174 18.65 -12.92 19.44
C LYS A 174 17.47 -12.68 18.50
N ILE A 175 17.44 -11.52 17.88
CA ILE A 175 16.42 -11.17 16.86
C ILE A 175 17.10 -11.00 15.53
N GLY A 176 16.56 -11.67 14.50
CA GLY A 176 17.07 -11.61 13.15
C GLY A 176 16.12 -10.88 12.20
N LEU A 177 16.69 -10.32 11.13
CA LEU A 177 15.93 -9.76 10.00
C LEU A 177 16.47 -10.34 8.69
N ILE A 178 15.62 -10.99 7.89
CA ILE A 178 15.90 -11.28 6.49
C ILE A 178 15.16 -10.27 5.62
N PHE A 179 15.83 -9.63 4.67
CA PHE A 179 15.23 -8.55 3.92
C PHE A 179 15.64 -8.51 2.46
N LEU A 180 14.76 -8.02 1.58
CA LEU A 180 15.07 -7.73 0.19
C LEU A 180 16.10 -6.58 0.13
N GLU A 181 17.22 -6.79 -0.54
CA GLU A 181 18.27 -5.77 -0.67
C GLU A 181 17.80 -4.62 -1.59
N SER A 182 17.12 -3.68 -0.98
CA SER A 182 16.51 -2.51 -1.62
C SER A 182 16.28 -1.41 -0.58
N GLY A 183 15.89 -0.22 -1.01
CA GLY A 183 15.46 0.85 -0.11
C GLY A 183 14.35 0.38 0.84
N TYR A 184 13.39 -0.37 0.31
CA TYR A 184 12.29 -0.97 1.08
C TYR A 184 12.78 -1.87 2.22
N GLY A 185 13.59 -2.87 1.91
CA GLY A 185 14.01 -3.86 2.90
C GLY A 185 14.94 -3.30 3.98
N ARG A 186 15.60 -2.18 3.71
CA ARG A 186 16.52 -1.52 4.64
C ARG A 186 15.83 -0.54 5.60
N GLU A 187 14.60 -0.13 5.30
CA GLU A 187 13.85 0.86 6.09
C GLU A 187 13.83 0.58 7.59
N PRO A 188 13.51 -0.63 8.09
CA PRO A 188 13.35 -0.87 9.51
C PRO A 188 14.68 -1.04 10.27
N ILE A 189 15.82 -1.19 9.59
CA ILE A 189 17.09 -1.60 10.22
C ILE A 189 17.52 -0.62 11.31
N LYS A 190 17.53 0.68 11.01
CA LYS A 190 17.91 1.73 11.97
C LYS A 190 17.08 1.70 13.25
N LEU A 191 15.77 1.43 13.12
CA LEU A 191 14.88 1.34 14.27
C LEU A 191 15.15 0.05 15.07
N PHE A 192 15.31 -1.11 14.40
CA PHE A 192 15.64 -2.35 15.09
C PHE A 192 16.96 -2.26 15.87
N GLU A 193 17.96 -1.57 15.32
CA GLU A 193 19.24 -1.30 16.01
C GLU A 193 19.01 -0.43 17.25
N ALA A 194 18.24 0.66 17.14
CA ALA A 194 17.92 1.53 18.29
C ALA A 194 17.13 0.79 19.38
N LEU A 195 16.18 -0.07 18.99
CA LEU A 195 15.42 -0.87 19.94
C LEU A 195 16.27 -1.97 20.56
N ALA A 196 17.24 -2.53 19.82
CA ALA A 196 18.20 -3.50 20.35
C ALA A 196 19.09 -2.88 21.44
N GLU A 197 19.59 -1.67 21.21
CA GLU A 197 20.32 -0.91 22.23
C GLU A 197 19.45 -0.66 23.48
N LYS A 198 18.20 -0.22 23.27
CA LYS A 198 17.28 0.11 24.38
C LYS A 198 16.86 -1.10 25.23
N PHE A 199 16.54 -2.23 24.60
CA PHE A 199 15.99 -3.42 25.26
C PHE A 199 17.02 -4.53 25.48
N GLY A 200 18.25 -4.34 25.02
CA GLY A 200 19.35 -5.24 25.27
C GLY A 200 19.29 -6.59 24.54
N TYR A 201 18.57 -6.69 23.42
CA TYR A 201 18.61 -7.86 22.58
C TYR A 201 19.73 -7.75 21.53
N GLU A 202 20.23 -8.89 21.05
CA GLU A 202 21.15 -8.93 19.91
C GLU A 202 20.38 -8.83 18.60
N PHE A 203 20.79 -7.93 17.71
CA PHE A 203 20.18 -7.78 16.40
C PHE A 203 21.14 -8.14 15.27
N LYS A 204 20.69 -8.97 14.34
CA LYS A 204 21.44 -9.33 13.15
C LYS A 204 20.54 -9.40 11.91
N HIS A 205 21.09 -9.03 10.76
CA HIS A 205 20.29 -9.01 9.54
C HIS A 205 21.02 -9.64 8.34
N TRP A 206 20.23 -10.16 7.38
CA TRP A 206 20.71 -10.83 6.17
C TRP A 206 19.98 -10.27 4.96
N ALA A 207 20.74 -9.68 4.03
CA ALA A 207 20.23 -9.17 2.77
C ALA A 207 20.02 -10.31 1.76
N ILE A 208 18.92 -10.23 1.03
CA ILE A 208 18.63 -11.07 -0.13
C ILE A 208 18.69 -10.18 -1.38
N PRO A 209 19.76 -10.29 -2.19
CA PRO A 209 19.81 -9.58 -3.47
C PRO A 209 18.67 -10.01 -4.39
N GLY A 210 18.12 -9.06 -5.18
CA GLY A 210 17.00 -9.34 -6.07
C GLY A 210 17.22 -10.52 -7.04
N LYS A 211 18.47 -10.76 -7.45
CA LYS A 211 18.84 -11.92 -8.29
C LYS A 211 18.84 -13.25 -7.53
N GLN A 212 18.80 -13.23 -6.20
CA GLN A 212 18.86 -14.41 -5.32
C GLN A 212 17.55 -14.66 -4.59
N MET A 213 16.46 -13.99 -4.95
CA MET A 213 15.16 -14.17 -4.29
C MET A 213 14.70 -15.65 -4.27
N ALA A 214 14.99 -16.41 -5.32
CA ALA A 214 14.64 -17.82 -5.43
C ALA A 214 15.70 -18.80 -4.86
N ASP A 215 16.87 -18.30 -4.45
CA ASP A 215 17.92 -19.12 -3.84
C ASP A 215 18.49 -18.44 -2.59
N GLN A 216 18.00 -18.87 -1.43
CA GLN A 216 18.32 -18.30 -0.12
C GLN A 216 19.04 -19.31 0.81
N ARG A 217 19.49 -20.45 0.27
CA ARG A 217 20.09 -21.53 1.10
C ARG A 217 21.29 -21.06 1.90
N SER A 218 22.14 -20.22 1.29
CA SER A 218 23.33 -19.68 1.97
C SER A 218 22.96 -18.81 3.17
N GLN A 219 21.94 -17.95 3.01
CA GLN A 219 21.48 -17.08 4.07
C GLN A 219 20.80 -17.89 5.18
N TRP A 220 19.91 -18.83 4.84
CA TRP A 220 19.23 -19.66 5.83
C TRP A 220 20.19 -20.53 6.63
N ARG A 221 21.27 -21.07 6.01
CA ARG A 221 22.31 -21.76 6.75
C ARG A 221 22.98 -20.86 7.80
N LYS A 222 23.24 -19.59 7.46
CA LYS A 222 23.81 -18.61 8.42
C LYS A 222 22.82 -18.25 9.52
N ILE A 223 21.53 -18.15 9.19
CA ILE A 223 20.44 -17.85 10.13
C ILE A 223 20.33 -18.97 11.17
N VAL A 224 20.18 -20.22 10.74
CA VAL A 224 20.05 -21.34 11.69
C VAL A 224 21.32 -21.57 12.52
N ASN A 225 22.51 -21.29 11.97
CA ASN A 225 23.75 -21.33 12.75
C ASN A 225 23.87 -20.20 13.79
N TYR A 226 23.21 -19.05 13.54
CA TYR A 226 23.12 -17.96 14.51
C TYR A 226 22.10 -18.28 15.59
N ASP A 227 21.09 -19.09 15.28
CA ASP A 227 20.00 -19.55 16.13
C ASP A 227 19.25 -18.37 16.80
N PRO A 228 18.52 -17.55 16.00
CA PRO A 228 17.76 -16.44 16.54
C PRO A 228 16.48 -16.93 17.25
N ASP A 229 16.14 -16.28 18.37
CA ASP A 229 14.87 -16.52 19.08
C ASP A 229 13.66 -16.14 18.21
N TYR A 230 13.76 -15.06 17.43
CA TYR A 230 12.78 -14.63 16.44
C TYR A 230 13.43 -14.12 15.18
N MET A 231 12.76 -14.37 14.04
CA MET A 231 13.12 -13.84 12.73
C MET A 231 12.03 -12.94 12.18
N PHE A 232 12.42 -11.79 11.66
CA PHE A 232 11.53 -10.94 10.88
C PHE A 232 11.86 -11.01 9.39
N MET A 233 10.85 -10.78 8.54
CA MET A 233 11.05 -10.70 7.09
C MET A 233 10.50 -9.38 6.53
N TRP A 234 11.37 -8.60 5.89
CA TRP A 234 11.02 -7.48 5.03
C TRP A 234 11.26 -7.87 3.58
N GLY A 235 10.39 -8.72 3.07
CA GLY A 235 10.50 -9.34 1.76
C GLY A 235 9.35 -8.97 0.81
N TRP A 236 9.57 -9.16 -0.49
CA TRP A 236 8.57 -8.95 -1.52
C TRP A 236 8.79 -9.90 -2.71
N GLY A 237 7.69 -10.27 -3.40
CA GLY A 237 7.73 -11.16 -4.56
C GLY A 237 8.24 -12.56 -4.24
N ALA A 238 9.00 -13.16 -5.14
CA ALA A 238 9.51 -14.53 -4.99
C ALA A 238 10.39 -14.75 -3.75
N MET A 239 10.85 -13.68 -3.10
CA MET A 239 11.62 -13.79 -1.86
C MET A 239 10.79 -14.44 -0.74
N ASN A 240 9.53 -14.05 -0.59
CA ASN A 240 8.69 -14.46 0.53
C ASN A 240 8.40 -15.97 0.56
N PRO A 241 7.77 -16.57 -0.45
CA PRO A 241 7.50 -18.01 -0.45
C PRO A 241 8.79 -18.83 -0.38
N THR A 242 9.88 -18.33 -0.96
CA THR A 242 11.19 -18.98 -0.84
C THR A 242 11.69 -18.93 0.60
N ALA A 243 11.59 -17.80 1.30
CA ALA A 243 12.03 -17.68 2.69
C ALA A 243 11.22 -18.60 3.61
N VAL A 244 9.90 -18.63 3.48
CA VAL A 244 9.02 -19.50 4.27
C VAL A 244 9.37 -20.99 4.01
N SER A 245 9.54 -21.37 2.74
CA SER A 245 9.92 -22.75 2.39
C SER A 245 11.30 -23.13 2.96
N ARG A 246 12.28 -22.22 2.90
CA ARG A 246 13.62 -22.49 3.44
C ARG A 246 13.65 -22.52 4.96
N ALA A 247 12.89 -21.66 5.65
CA ALA A 247 12.75 -21.77 7.09
C ALA A 247 12.30 -23.16 7.51
N ALA A 248 11.23 -23.68 6.88
CA ALA A 248 10.74 -25.02 7.12
C ALA A 248 11.75 -26.12 6.75
N GLU A 249 12.44 -25.99 5.60
CA GLU A 249 13.48 -26.95 5.14
C GLU A 249 14.65 -27.05 6.14
N PHE A 250 15.07 -25.93 6.68
CA PHE A 250 16.17 -25.86 7.65
C PHE A 250 15.72 -26.10 9.11
N GLY A 251 14.45 -26.39 9.34
CA GLY A 251 13.89 -26.71 10.66
C GLY A 251 13.78 -25.50 11.60
N TYR A 252 13.71 -24.27 11.03
CA TYR A 252 13.45 -23.09 11.85
C TYR A 252 11.96 -23.05 12.24
N PRO A 253 11.62 -22.80 13.53
CA PRO A 253 10.24 -22.72 13.99
C PRO A 253 9.45 -21.61 13.31
N LEU A 254 8.37 -21.97 12.56
CA LEU A 254 7.62 -21.01 11.77
C LEU A 254 6.83 -20.01 12.62
N ASP A 255 6.40 -20.38 13.83
CA ASP A 255 5.73 -19.54 14.84
C ASP A 255 6.65 -18.43 15.41
N ARG A 256 7.95 -18.50 15.12
CA ARG A 256 8.95 -17.48 15.44
C ARG A 256 9.43 -16.72 14.18
N PHE A 257 8.82 -16.96 13.03
CA PHE A 257 9.13 -16.27 11.79
C PHE A 257 7.96 -15.37 11.38
N ILE A 258 8.19 -14.05 11.39
CA ILE A 258 7.15 -13.03 11.28
C ILE A 258 7.46 -12.11 10.10
N GLY A 259 6.59 -12.10 9.09
CA GLY A 259 6.69 -11.21 7.94
C GLY A 259 6.10 -9.83 8.19
N VAL A 260 6.67 -8.80 7.57
CA VAL A 260 6.03 -7.50 7.44
C VAL A 260 4.70 -7.64 6.72
N TRP A 261 3.82 -6.68 6.82
CA TRP A 261 2.49 -6.77 6.22
C TRP A 261 2.47 -7.04 4.68
N TRP A 262 3.58 -6.79 3.98
CA TRP A 262 3.79 -7.18 2.57
C TRP A 262 4.26 -8.64 2.39
N SER A 263 4.47 -9.35 3.47
CA SER A 263 4.95 -10.74 3.50
C SER A 263 3.97 -11.66 4.24
N GLY A 264 2.68 -11.43 4.12
CA GLY A 264 1.62 -12.17 4.80
C GLY A 264 0.41 -12.42 3.90
N ASP A 265 0.66 -12.90 2.68
CA ASP A 265 -0.37 -13.27 1.72
C ASP A 265 -0.37 -14.78 1.46
N GLU A 266 -1.44 -15.29 0.90
CA GLU A 266 -1.59 -16.67 0.47
C GLU A 266 -0.48 -17.13 -0.50
N LEU A 267 0.06 -16.20 -1.29
CA LEU A 267 1.20 -16.45 -2.19
C LEU A 267 2.47 -16.86 -1.43
N ASP A 268 2.62 -16.39 -0.21
CA ASP A 268 3.81 -16.62 0.61
C ASP A 268 3.81 -18.01 1.26
N THR A 269 2.63 -18.58 1.51
CA THR A 269 2.42 -19.77 2.32
C THR A 269 1.91 -20.97 1.53
N LYS A 270 0.93 -20.80 0.63
CA LYS A 270 0.34 -21.89 -0.18
C LYS A 270 1.38 -22.77 -0.90
N PRO A 271 2.48 -22.23 -1.47
CA PRO A 271 3.49 -23.09 -2.13
C PRO A 271 4.17 -24.08 -1.18
N SER A 272 4.22 -23.80 0.12
CA SER A 272 4.79 -24.67 1.15
C SER A 272 3.74 -25.55 1.85
N GLY A 273 2.45 -25.28 1.61
CA GLY A 273 1.33 -26.04 2.19
C GLY A 273 1.41 -26.11 3.71
N MET A 274 1.19 -27.32 4.26
CA MET A 274 1.26 -27.56 5.71
C MET A 274 2.64 -27.26 6.34
N LYS A 275 3.71 -27.20 5.55
CA LYS A 275 5.04 -26.84 6.05
C LYS A 275 5.15 -25.36 6.43
N ALA A 276 4.25 -24.51 5.92
CA ALA A 276 4.17 -23.11 6.26
C ALA A 276 3.35 -22.85 7.55
N LYS A 277 2.68 -23.87 8.10
CA LYS A 277 1.85 -23.70 9.30
C LYS A 277 2.66 -23.10 10.44
N GLY A 278 2.07 -22.09 11.11
CA GLY A 278 2.69 -21.33 12.18
C GLY A 278 3.38 -20.04 11.71
N TYR A 279 3.69 -19.88 10.41
CA TYR A 279 4.26 -18.63 9.90
C TYR A 279 3.33 -17.46 10.18
N ARG A 280 3.88 -16.37 10.73
CA ARG A 280 3.12 -15.18 11.13
C ARG A 280 3.44 -13.98 10.26
N ALA A 281 2.53 -13.00 10.22
CA ALA A 281 2.78 -11.72 9.57
C ALA A 281 1.98 -10.60 10.24
N GLY A 282 2.49 -9.38 10.15
CA GLY A 282 1.73 -8.17 10.49
C GLY A 282 0.66 -7.87 9.44
N THR A 283 -0.42 -7.21 9.87
CA THR A 283 -1.47 -6.73 8.97
C THR A 283 -2.17 -5.50 9.58
N PHE A 284 -2.81 -4.66 8.74
CA PHE A 284 -3.61 -3.50 9.16
C PHE A 284 -5.10 -3.69 8.92
N HIS A 285 -5.49 -4.87 8.47
CA HIS A 285 -6.87 -5.27 8.29
C HIS A 285 -7.00 -6.76 8.60
N THR A 286 -8.20 -7.17 8.94
CA THR A 286 -8.51 -8.58 9.16
C THR A 286 -8.47 -9.34 7.82
N PRO A 287 -7.88 -10.55 7.73
CA PRO A 287 -7.84 -11.34 6.52
C PRO A 287 -9.21 -11.93 6.16
N GLY A 288 -9.40 -12.19 4.87
CA GLY A 288 -10.63 -12.78 4.32
C GLY A 288 -11.71 -11.77 3.97
N ALA A 289 -12.67 -12.20 3.17
CA ALA A 289 -13.78 -11.37 2.67
C ALA A 289 -15.06 -11.60 3.49
N PHE A 290 -15.16 -10.98 4.66
CA PHE A 290 -16.28 -11.18 5.60
C PHE A 290 -17.11 -9.91 5.84
N ALA A 291 -16.53 -8.72 5.68
CA ALA A 291 -17.19 -7.45 5.92
C ALA A 291 -18.21 -7.12 4.83
N GLU A 292 -19.14 -6.20 5.11
CA GLU A 292 -20.17 -5.82 4.14
C GLU A 292 -19.58 -5.24 2.86
N VAL A 293 -18.52 -4.43 2.94
CA VAL A 293 -17.83 -3.88 1.77
C VAL A 293 -17.38 -4.97 0.79
N HIS A 294 -16.98 -6.14 1.27
CA HIS A 294 -16.62 -7.26 0.40
C HIS A 294 -17.82 -7.82 -0.36
N LYS A 295 -18.97 -7.94 0.30
CA LYS A 295 -20.23 -8.40 -0.33
C LYS A 295 -20.71 -7.40 -1.38
N GLU A 296 -20.60 -6.10 -1.07
CA GLU A 296 -20.94 -5.03 -2.02
C GLU A 296 -19.99 -5.06 -3.24
N ILE A 297 -18.69 -5.28 -3.04
CA ILE A 297 -17.75 -5.46 -4.14
C ILE A 297 -18.12 -6.70 -4.98
N LEU A 298 -18.44 -7.83 -4.35
CA LEU A 298 -18.89 -9.02 -5.07
C LEU A 298 -20.10 -8.72 -5.94
N LYS A 299 -21.05 -7.97 -5.41
CA LYS A 299 -22.31 -7.62 -6.09
C LYS A 299 -22.09 -6.67 -7.25
N TYR A 300 -21.35 -5.56 -7.05
CA TYR A 300 -21.29 -4.46 -8.01
C TYR A 300 -20.09 -4.53 -8.95
N ALA A 301 -18.95 -5.06 -8.52
CA ALA A 301 -17.77 -5.18 -9.37
C ALA A 301 -17.65 -6.55 -10.07
N TYR A 302 -18.36 -7.56 -9.58
CA TYR A 302 -18.31 -8.93 -10.12
C TYR A 302 -19.71 -9.51 -10.43
N ASP A 303 -20.76 -8.69 -10.50
CA ASP A 303 -22.14 -9.09 -10.78
C ASP A 303 -22.64 -10.27 -9.91
N GLY A 304 -22.10 -10.42 -8.70
CA GLY A 304 -22.37 -11.56 -7.80
C GLY A 304 -21.69 -12.87 -8.19
N ASP A 305 -20.90 -12.88 -9.25
CA ASP A 305 -20.21 -14.11 -9.71
C ASP A 305 -18.93 -14.37 -8.90
N MET A 306 -19.05 -15.31 -7.96
CA MET A 306 -17.94 -15.72 -7.11
C MET A 306 -16.79 -16.41 -7.90
N ALA A 307 -17.06 -17.02 -9.04
CA ALA A 307 -16.03 -17.65 -9.85
C ALA A 307 -15.14 -16.59 -10.50
N VAL A 308 -15.74 -15.57 -11.10
CA VAL A 308 -15.04 -14.40 -11.63
C VAL A 308 -14.27 -13.66 -10.52
N ALA A 309 -14.90 -13.41 -9.37
CA ALA A 309 -14.26 -12.76 -8.24
C ALA A 309 -13.00 -13.50 -7.77
N LYS A 310 -13.03 -14.83 -7.70
CA LYS A 310 -11.87 -15.66 -7.33
C LYS A 310 -10.75 -15.62 -8.35
N GLU A 311 -11.05 -15.51 -9.64
CA GLU A 311 -10.02 -15.30 -10.69
C GLU A 311 -9.27 -13.98 -10.46
N HIS A 312 -9.92 -13.00 -9.84
CA HIS A 312 -9.35 -11.71 -9.43
C HIS A 312 -8.82 -11.69 -8.00
N ASN A 313 -8.66 -12.87 -7.35
CA ASN A 313 -8.10 -13.04 -6.00
C ASN A 313 -8.98 -12.47 -4.86
N TYR A 314 -10.29 -12.38 -5.08
CA TYR A 314 -11.24 -11.90 -4.09
C TYR A 314 -11.06 -12.58 -2.73
N GLY A 315 -10.83 -11.79 -1.69
CA GLY A 315 -10.65 -12.23 -0.32
C GLY A 315 -9.23 -12.64 0.06
N ASP A 316 -8.28 -12.68 -0.87
CA ASP A 316 -6.87 -12.84 -0.53
C ASP A 316 -6.36 -11.58 0.21
N VAL A 317 -5.32 -11.72 1.04
CA VAL A 317 -4.83 -10.62 1.89
C VAL A 317 -4.34 -9.42 1.07
N LEU A 318 -3.58 -9.63 0.01
CA LEU A 318 -3.11 -8.51 -0.83
C LEU A 318 -4.23 -7.87 -1.65
N TRP A 319 -5.25 -8.62 -2.05
CA TRP A 319 -6.44 -8.07 -2.67
C TRP A 319 -7.19 -7.16 -1.67
N SER A 320 -7.39 -7.63 -0.44
CA SER A 320 -8.01 -6.83 0.62
C SER A 320 -7.23 -5.56 0.95
N ARG A 321 -5.90 -5.56 0.80
CA ARG A 321 -5.06 -4.35 0.90
C ARG A 321 -5.34 -3.36 -0.20
N GLY A 322 -5.58 -3.84 -1.42
CA GLY A 322 -6.04 -3.00 -2.53
C GLY A 322 -7.36 -2.30 -2.21
N VAL A 323 -8.33 -3.06 -1.70
CA VAL A 323 -9.63 -2.54 -1.23
C VAL A 323 -9.44 -1.47 -0.15
N PHE A 324 -8.67 -1.77 0.89
CA PHE A 324 -8.44 -0.82 1.99
C PHE A 324 -7.72 0.45 1.52
N ASN A 325 -6.76 0.32 0.61
CA ASN A 325 -6.07 1.46 0.02
C ASN A 325 -7.02 2.36 -0.79
N ALA A 326 -7.87 1.76 -1.64
CA ALA A 326 -8.86 2.50 -2.43
C ALA A 326 -9.89 3.21 -1.55
N MET A 327 -10.33 2.57 -0.48
CA MET A 327 -11.21 3.16 0.53
C MET A 327 -10.59 4.42 1.14
N LEU A 328 -9.31 4.39 1.52
CA LEU A 328 -8.61 5.54 2.11
C LEU A 328 -8.41 6.67 1.10
N ILE A 329 -8.14 6.34 -0.16
CA ILE A 329 -8.10 7.35 -1.24
C ILE A 329 -9.47 8.01 -1.41
N ALA A 330 -10.54 7.22 -1.44
CA ALA A 330 -11.91 7.73 -1.57
C ALA A 330 -12.30 8.62 -0.38
N GLU A 331 -11.91 8.27 0.85
CA GLU A 331 -12.16 9.11 2.04
C GLU A 331 -11.41 10.44 1.97
N GLY A 332 -10.16 10.46 1.53
CA GLY A 332 -9.43 11.71 1.31
C GLY A 332 -10.12 12.61 0.27
N ALA A 333 -10.54 12.03 -0.85
CA ALA A 333 -11.27 12.75 -1.89
C ALA A 333 -12.65 13.24 -1.38
N ARG A 334 -13.37 12.41 -0.64
CA ARG A 334 -14.66 12.76 -0.01
C ARG A 334 -14.52 13.97 0.91
N ASN A 335 -13.54 13.96 1.82
CA ASN A 335 -13.27 15.07 2.73
C ASN A 335 -13.01 16.38 1.95
N ALA A 336 -12.19 16.30 0.91
CA ALA A 336 -11.88 17.44 0.05
C ALA A 336 -13.16 17.97 -0.65
N ILE A 337 -13.99 17.09 -1.18
CA ILE A 337 -15.24 17.49 -1.87
C ILE A 337 -16.21 18.17 -0.89
N LEU A 338 -16.38 17.63 0.29
CA LEU A 338 -17.30 18.17 1.30
C LEU A 338 -16.87 19.54 1.81
N GLU A 339 -15.57 19.76 1.96
CA GLU A 339 -15.02 21.04 2.43
C GLU A 339 -15.04 22.13 1.35
N PHE A 340 -14.54 21.81 0.16
CA PHE A 340 -14.31 22.82 -0.87
C PHE A 340 -15.45 22.95 -1.88
N GLY A 341 -16.31 21.95 -2.02
CA GLY A 341 -17.50 21.95 -2.85
C GLY A 341 -17.25 22.00 -4.37
N GLY A 342 -16.29 22.79 -4.82
CA GLY A 342 -15.95 23.00 -6.22
C GLY A 342 -15.01 21.91 -6.80
N LYS A 343 -14.36 22.20 -7.93
CA LYS A 343 -13.32 21.33 -8.49
C LYS A 343 -12.21 21.12 -7.47
N ILE A 344 -11.86 19.85 -7.21
CA ILE A 344 -10.73 19.52 -6.35
C ILE A 344 -9.50 19.19 -7.21
N THR A 345 -8.34 19.56 -6.70
CA THR A 345 -7.02 19.28 -7.26
C THR A 345 -6.18 18.52 -6.24
N GLY A 346 -4.92 18.28 -6.53
CA GLY A 346 -4.00 17.68 -5.55
C GLY A 346 -3.87 18.49 -4.25
N LYS A 347 -4.09 19.81 -4.28
CA LYS A 347 -4.08 20.65 -3.06
C LYS A 347 -5.23 20.32 -2.12
N GLU A 348 -6.43 20.30 -2.64
CA GLU A 348 -7.63 19.95 -1.87
C GLU A 348 -7.56 18.47 -1.45
N MET A 349 -7.05 17.58 -2.33
CA MET A 349 -6.82 16.18 -1.99
C MET A 349 -5.84 16.04 -0.82
N ARG A 350 -4.72 16.80 -0.80
CA ARG A 350 -3.80 16.82 0.33
C ARG A 350 -4.52 17.20 1.62
N TRP A 351 -5.32 18.26 1.58
CA TRP A 351 -6.12 18.68 2.73
C TRP A 351 -7.05 17.55 3.20
N GLY A 352 -7.74 16.91 2.25
CA GLY A 352 -8.65 15.82 2.56
C GLY A 352 -7.95 14.61 3.22
N LEU A 353 -6.72 14.32 2.81
CA LEU A 353 -5.90 13.27 3.42
C LEU A 353 -5.43 13.67 4.83
N GLU A 354 -5.06 14.93 5.06
CA GLU A 354 -4.67 15.46 6.39
C GLU A 354 -5.86 15.47 7.37
N HIS A 355 -7.10 15.35 6.88
CA HIS A 355 -8.34 15.35 7.68
C HIS A 355 -9.06 14.00 7.69
N ILE A 356 -8.36 12.92 7.36
CA ILE A 356 -8.93 11.58 7.54
C ILE A 356 -9.11 11.34 9.04
N ASN A 357 -10.36 11.10 9.44
CA ASN A 357 -10.75 10.67 10.77
C ASN A 357 -11.67 9.44 10.62
N LEU A 358 -11.04 8.28 10.52
CA LEU A 358 -11.74 7.02 10.35
C LEU A 358 -12.18 6.50 11.72
N THR A 359 -13.42 6.80 12.12
CA THR A 359 -14.02 6.32 13.37
C THR A 359 -14.66 4.95 13.20
N GLU A 360 -15.08 4.29 14.30
CA GLU A 360 -15.85 3.03 14.23
C GLU A 360 -17.15 3.23 13.47
N GLU A 361 -17.84 4.35 13.70
CA GLU A 361 -19.08 4.70 13.00
C GLU A 361 -18.80 4.86 11.50
N ARG A 362 -17.69 5.53 11.13
CA ARG A 362 -17.36 5.70 9.72
C ARG A 362 -16.96 4.38 9.05
N LEU A 363 -16.25 3.51 9.75
CA LEU A 363 -15.96 2.16 9.26
C LEU A 363 -17.26 1.35 9.03
N ALA A 364 -18.23 1.47 9.94
CA ALA A 364 -19.54 0.82 9.78
C ALA A 364 -20.32 1.38 8.58
N GLU A 365 -20.34 2.71 8.36
CA GLU A 365 -20.94 3.34 7.19
C GLU A 365 -20.31 2.87 5.87
N LEU A 366 -18.99 2.64 5.86
CA LEU A 366 -18.25 2.12 4.73
C LEU A 366 -18.43 0.60 4.53
N GLY A 367 -19.18 -0.06 5.41
CA GLY A 367 -19.32 -1.52 5.42
C GLY A 367 -18.02 -2.26 5.82
N ALA A 368 -17.10 -1.56 6.47
CA ALA A 368 -15.76 -2.04 6.84
C ALA A 368 -15.64 -2.36 8.34
N GLU A 369 -16.76 -2.55 9.05
CA GLU A 369 -16.77 -2.96 10.47
C GLU A 369 -15.97 -4.26 10.68
N GLY A 370 -15.01 -4.21 11.60
CA GLY A 370 -14.11 -5.33 11.87
C GLY A 370 -13.07 -5.61 10.80
N PHE A 371 -13.10 -4.92 9.66
CA PHE A 371 -12.11 -5.06 8.59
C PHE A 371 -10.87 -4.22 8.89
N GLY A 372 -11.02 -2.93 9.16
CA GLY A 372 -9.96 -2.02 9.58
C GLY A 372 -10.11 -1.60 11.04
N ARG A 373 -9.26 -0.67 11.48
CA ARG A 373 -9.33 -0.02 12.79
C ARG A 373 -9.40 1.50 12.63
N PRO A 374 -10.06 2.20 13.55
CA PRO A 374 -10.04 3.65 13.61
C PRO A 374 -8.63 4.23 13.67
N PHE A 375 -8.41 5.30 12.92
CA PHE A 375 -7.21 6.13 13.00
C PHE A 375 -7.50 7.54 12.48
N THR A 376 -6.63 8.46 12.86
CA THR A 376 -6.72 9.86 12.47
C THR A 376 -5.40 10.31 11.85
N VAL A 377 -5.47 11.02 10.73
CA VAL A 377 -4.36 11.70 10.09
C VAL A 377 -4.44 13.18 10.40
N THR A 378 -3.31 13.81 10.65
CA THR A 378 -3.25 15.26 10.90
C THR A 378 -2.13 15.87 10.07
N CYS A 379 -2.14 17.19 9.94
CA CYS A 379 -1.09 17.94 9.28
C CYS A 379 0.33 17.60 9.78
N ALA A 380 0.50 17.35 11.08
CA ALA A 380 1.80 16.99 11.65
C ALA A 380 2.09 15.49 11.63
N ASP A 381 1.07 14.64 11.50
CA ASP A 381 1.19 13.18 11.57
C ASP A 381 0.52 12.51 10.39
N HIS A 382 1.30 12.18 9.37
CA HIS A 382 0.88 11.53 8.14
C HIS A 382 0.92 10.00 8.20
N GLU A 383 1.24 9.41 9.37
CA GLU A 383 1.19 7.94 9.53
C GLU A 383 -0.04 7.45 10.31
N GLY A 384 -0.76 8.35 11.01
CA GLY A 384 -1.85 7.94 11.89
C GLY A 384 -1.36 7.20 13.14
N ASN A 385 -2.22 6.45 13.79
CA ASN A 385 -1.92 5.79 15.07
C ASN A 385 -1.14 4.47 14.92
N GLY A 386 -1.24 3.83 13.78
CA GLY A 386 -0.42 2.75 13.32
C GLY A 386 -0.40 1.41 14.05
N PRO A 387 -1.45 0.96 14.77
CA PRO A 387 -1.41 -0.36 15.39
C PRO A 387 -1.39 -1.47 14.35
N VAL A 388 -0.82 -2.61 14.75
CA VAL A 388 -0.63 -3.78 13.89
C VAL A 388 -1.36 -4.96 14.50
N LEU A 389 -2.13 -5.71 13.71
CA LEU A 389 -2.57 -7.06 14.02
C LEU A 389 -1.52 -8.07 13.59
N PHE A 390 -1.46 -9.20 14.27
CA PHE A 390 -0.69 -10.34 13.81
C PHE A 390 -1.62 -11.47 13.40
N GLN A 391 -1.32 -12.04 12.24
CA GLN A 391 -2.00 -13.19 11.68
C GLN A 391 -1.04 -14.38 11.56
N GLU A 392 -1.56 -15.60 11.64
CA GLU A 392 -0.82 -16.84 11.53
C GLU A 392 -1.43 -17.72 10.43
N TRP A 393 -0.60 -18.38 9.66
CA TRP A 393 -1.02 -19.36 8.70
C TRP A 393 -1.33 -20.70 9.41
N ASP A 394 -2.59 -21.13 9.43
CA ASP A 394 -3.02 -22.36 10.10
C ASP A 394 -2.73 -23.64 9.28
N GLY A 395 -2.22 -23.47 8.05
CA GLY A 395 -1.98 -24.52 7.06
C GLY A 395 -2.92 -24.43 5.85
N GLU A 396 -4.02 -23.67 5.97
CA GLU A 396 -5.05 -23.52 4.95
C GLU A 396 -5.41 -22.06 4.69
N LYS A 397 -5.49 -21.23 5.76
CA LYS A 397 -5.87 -19.82 5.72
C LYS A 397 -5.14 -19.01 6.78
N TRP A 398 -5.19 -17.69 6.64
CA TRP A 398 -4.74 -16.77 7.65
C TRP A 398 -5.78 -16.59 8.76
N VAL A 399 -5.33 -16.63 10.02
CA VAL A 399 -6.16 -16.40 11.21
C VAL A 399 -5.50 -15.36 12.11
N ILE A 400 -6.29 -14.50 12.74
CA ILE A 400 -5.76 -13.49 13.68
C ILE A 400 -5.33 -14.19 14.99
N VAL A 401 -4.14 -13.84 15.47
CA VAL A 401 -3.52 -14.42 16.66
C VAL A 401 -3.11 -13.38 17.71
N SER A 402 -3.49 -12.13 17.54
CA SER A 402 -3.24 -11.07 18.53
C SER A 402 -4.40 -10.10 18.60
N ASP A 403 -4.45 -9.33 19.67
CA ASP A 403 -5.11 -8.04 19.67
C ASP A 403 -4.30 -7.04 18.85
N TRP A 404 -4.82 -5.82 18.65
CA TRP A 404 -4.09 -4.73 18.03
C TRP A 404 -2.91 -4.32 18.92
N ILE A 405 -1.70 -4.36 18.36
CA ILE A 405 -0.45 -4.00 19.02
C ILE A 405 -0.09 -2.58 18.63
N GLU A 406 -0.13 -1.68 19.60
CA GLU A 406 0.25 -0.27 19.42
C GLU A 406 1.75 -0.14 19.18
N PRO A 407 2.20 0.71 18.23
CA PRO A 407 3.62 1.00 18.05
C PRO A 407 4.19 1.74 19.28
N MET A 408 5.50 1.72 19.44
CA MET A 408 6.21 2.45 20.49
C MET A 408 6.40 3.91 20.09
N ARG A 409 5.30 4.67 19.99
CA ARG A 409 5.32 6.05 19.48
C ARG A 409 6.23 6.97 20.28
N GLU A 410 6.37 6.75 21.56
CA GLU A 410 7.28 7.48 22.46
C GLU A 410 8.77 7.34 22.08
N ILE A 411 9.11 6.29 21.33
CA ILE A 411 10.46 6.07 20.78
C ILE A 411 10.50 6.47 19.30
N VAL A 412 9.52 5.99 18.55
CA VAL A 412 9.50 6.11 17.09
C VAL A 412 9.31 7.56 16.65
N ARG A 413 8.37 8.30 17.27
CA ARG A 413 8.02 9.64 16.82
C ARG A 413 9.20 10.63 16.88
N PRO A 414 9.97 10.74 17.97
CA PRO A 414 11.16 11.59 17.99
C PRO A 414 12.21 11.21 16.94
N MET A 415 12.37 9.90 16.67
CA MET A 415 13.29 9.43 15.64
C MET A 415 12.80 9.78 14.21
N LEU A 416 11.49 9.69 13.96
CA LEU A 416 10.87 10.10 12.70
C LEU A 416 11.07 11.59 12.45
N GLU A 417 10.81 12.42 13.45
CA GLU A 417 10.96 13.88 13.36
C GLU A 417 12.41 14.29 13.08
N GLN A 418 13.38 13.65 13.76
CA GLN A 418 14.79 13.87 13.47
C GLN A 418 15.17 13.41 12.06
N ALA A 419 14.67 12.26 11.63
CA ALA A 419 14.92 11.77 10.29
C ALA A 419 14.29 12.67 9.22
N ALA A 420 13.08 13.16 9.45
CA ALA A 420 12.38 14.10 8.59
C ALA A 420 13.20 15.37 8.38
N ALA A 421 13.64 16.00 9.45
CA ALA A 421 14.48 17.21 9.38
C ALA A 421 15.78 16.96 8.57
N THR A 422 16.48 15.86 8.88
CA THR A 422 17.73 15.48 8.17
C THR A 422 17.51 15.23 6.69
N GLU A 423 16.43 14.55 6.33
CA GLU A 423 16.12 14.25 4.91
C GLU A 423 15.64 15.51 4.19
N ALA A 424 14.85 16.37 4.85
CA ALA A 424 14.35 17.62 4.28
C ALA A 424 15.49 18.58 3.88
N GLU A 425 16.58 18.62 4.65
CA GLU A 425 17.78 19.40 4.32
C GLU A 425 18.36 19.05 2.95
N LYS A 426 18.30 17.77 2.53
CA LYS A 426 18.82 17.32 1.23
C LYS A 426 18.08 17.92 0.04
N TRP A 427 16.83 18.34 0.25
CA TRP A 427 15.97 18.95 -0.78
C TRP A 427 15.70 20.43 -0.53
N ASN A 428 16.37 21.04 0.46
CA ASN A 428 16.15 22.44 0.88
C ASN A 428 14.69 22.71 1.24
N TYR A 429 14.02 21.73 1.87
CA TYR A 429 12.66 21.94 2.38
C TYR A 429 12.69 22.71 3.68
N THR A 430 11.70 23.56 3.86
CA THR A 430 11.43 24.29 5.11
C THR A 430 10.26 23.66 5.82
N MET A 431 10.32 23.63 7.14
CA MET A 431 9.20 23.17 7.95
C MET A 431 8.02 24.15 7.79
N ARG A 432 6.83 23.61 7.53
CA ARG A 432 5.60 24.43 7.47
C ARG A 432 5.16 24.84 8.88
N GLU A 433 4.65 26.08 8.99
CA GLU A 433 4.23 26.66 10.27
C GLU A 433 2.71 26.56 10.51
N ASP A 434 1.95 26.13 9.50
CA ASP A 434 0.49 26.09 9.51
C ASP A 434 -0.10 24.76 10.03
N CYS A 435 0.71 23.90 10.65
CA CYS A 435 0.31 22.66 11.30
C CYS A 435 -0.02 22.86 12.79
N THR A 436 -0.89 23.79 13.13
CA THR A 436 -1.28 24.05 14.52
C THR A 436 -2.67 23.51 14.83
#